data_171610e845b5a23da8e26b23d3492bf2
#
_entry.id   171610e845b5a23da8e26b23d3492bf2
#
_cell.length_a   1.000
_cell.length_b   1.000
_cell.length_c   1.000
_cell.angle_alpha   90.00
_cell.angle_beta   90.00
_cell.angle_gamma   90.00
#
_symmetry.space_group_name_H-M   'P 1'
#
loop_
_entity.id
_entity.type
_entity.pdbx_description
1 polymer ?
#
loop_
_entity_poly.entity_id
_entity_poly.type
_entity_poly.pdbx_seq_one_letter_code
_entity_poly.pdbx_strand_id
1 'polypeptide(L)'
;MKKAIIIIGILILILLLPYVIKDRSYRSTNGPELSELKYSEIVFPNNYENIQLGGMLFLPEAKDTFPIAVIIHGSGRSRRNNKWYLSTVSHLQRNGIAVLLPDKRGCEKSEGAWIGSDFEQLATDTKSAVDYIINESNLHYSKIGLVGMSQGGWIAPIVATESSDISFIVSMSGASVTTDEQLDFEMVYNIEPYTYKFLARLIAPISVRQIRNKDYYSPIAGFDPIPYWKQIRIPVFFAFGGNDTNLPVDDCVKRLKAHNLEHFKIKTYPNGGHGILDPETYKVNQEFLNDLDDFINETNI
;
A
#
# COMPACT_ATOMS: atom_id res chain seq x y z
N MET A 1 2.11 -54.95 -9.28
CA MET A 1 1.10 -53.97 -9.64
C MET A 1 0.30 -53.44 -8.45
N LYS A 2 -0.43 -54.26 -7.67
CA LYS A 2 -1.26 -53.75 -6.53
C LYS A 2 -0.48 -52.91 -5.49
N LYS A 3 0.74 -53.35 -5.07
CA LYS A 3 1.56 -52.58 -4.13
C LYS A 3 1.99 -51.20 -4.68
N ALA A 4 2.32 -51.09 -5.98
CA ALA A 4 2.68 -49.81 -6.60
C ALA A 4 1.49 -48.86 -6.66
N ILE A 5 0.27 -49.36 -6.95
CA ILE A 5 -0.95 -48.55 -6.96
C ILE A 5 -1.25 -48.00 -5.57
N ILE A 6 -1.09 -48.82 -4.52
CA ILE A 6 -1.28 -48.39 -3.13
C ILE A 6 -0.27 -47.31 -2.75
N ILE A 7 1.01 -47.46 -3.09
CA ILE A 7 2.05 -46.48 -2.81
C ILE A 7 1.75 -45.17 -3.53
N ILE A 8 1.36 -45.22 -4.81
CA ILE A 8 0.98 -44.03 -5.57
C ILE A 8 -0.23 -43.32 -4.93
N GLY A 9 -1.24 -44.08 -4.52
CA GLY A 9 -2.42 -43.54 -3.83
C GLY A 9 -2.06 -42.83 -2.52
N ILE A 10 -1.17 -43.41 -1.70
CA ILE A 10 -0.68 -42.80 -0.48
C ILE A 10 0.11 -41.52 -0.78
N LEU A 11 0.98 -41.51 -1.79
CA LEU A 11 1.74 -40.31 -2.19
C LEU A 11 0.81 -39.19 -2.65
N ILE A 12 -0.23 -39.49 -3.41
CA ILE A 12 -1.25 -38.53 -3.84
C ILE A 12 -1.98 -37.95 -2.62
N LEU A 13 -2.38 -38.78 -1.66
CA LEU A 13 -3.04 -38.33 -0.44
C LEU A 13 -2.13 -37.43 0.39
N ILE A 14 -0.85 -37.75 0.52
CA ILE A 14 0.13 -36.89 1.20
C ILE A 14 0.27 -35.55 0.47
N LEU A 15 0.35 -35.54 -0.85
CA LEU A 15 0.47 -34.32 -1.64
C LEU A 15 -0.78 -33.43 -1.54
N LEU A 16 -1.97 -34.01 -1.39
CA LEU A 16 -3.23 -33.30 -1.24
C LEU A 16 -3.52 -32.86 0.21
N LEU A 17 -2.79 -33.41 1.19
CA LEU A 17 -3.03 -33.12 2.62
C LEU A 17 -3.04 -31.63 2.95
N PRO A 18 -2.07 -30.79 2.50
CA PRO A 18 -2.11 -29.35 2.79
C PRO A 18 -3.35 -28.67 2.25
N TYR A 19 -3.84 -29.08 1.10
CA TYR A 19 -5.08 -28.56 0.51
C TYR A 19 -6.30 -28.78 1.42
N VAL A 20 -6.30 -29.84 2.21
CA VAL A 20 -7.43 -30.20 3.09
C VAL A 20 -7.30 -29.56 4.47
N ILE A 21 -6.07 -29.53 5.04
CA ILE A 21 -5.87 -29.16 6.45
C ILE A 21 -5.49 -27.69 6.69
N LYS A 22 -4.92 -27.00 5.69
CA LYS A 22 -4.51 -25.60 5.87
C LYS A 22 -5.72 -24.66 5.90
N ASP A 23 -5.72 -23.77 6.87
CA ASP A 23 -6.70 -22.68 6.92
C ASP A 23 -6.45 -21.69 5.77
N ARG A 24 -7.49 -21.42 5.02
CA ARG A 24 -7.52 -20.48 3.89
C ARG A 24 -8.59 -19.41 4.08
N SER A 25 -9.09 -19.28 5.31
CA SER A 25 -10.07 -18.26 5.61
C SER A 25 -9.43 -16.89 5.41
N TYR A 26 -10.06 -16.09 4.55
CA TYR A 26 -9.73 -14.68 4.42
C TYR A 26 -10.35 -13.93 5.60
N ARG A 27 -9.52 -13.25 6.36
CA ARG A 27 -9.97 -12.39 7.45
C ARG A 27 -9.86 -10.93 7.00
N SER A 28 -11.00 -10.27 6.93
CA SER A 28 -11.06 -8.86 6.53
C SER A 28 -10.53 -7.96 7.64
N THR A 29 -9.95 -6.83 7.25
CA THR A 29 -9.59 -5.76 8.19
C THR A 29 -10.81 -5.34 9.00
N ASN A 30 -10.65 -5.26 10.32
CA ASN A 30 -11.63 -4.71 11.23
C ASN A 30 -11.34 -3.21 11.44
N GLY A 31 -12.35 -2.36 11.29
CA GLY A 31 -12.18 -0.91 11.37
C GLY A 31 -13.51 -0.19 11.26
N PRO A 32 -13.49 1.15 11.26
CA PRO A 32 -14.69 1.96 11.21
C PRO A 32 -15.45 1.76 9.89
N GLU A 33 -16.75 1.98 9.93
CA GLU A 33 -17.59 2.13 8.74
C GLU A 33 -17.45 3.56 8.20
N LEU A 34 -17.61 3.73 6.89
CA LEU A 34 -17.53 5.06 6.26
C LEU A 34 -18.60 6.01 6.83
N SER A 35 -19.79 5.48 7.17
CA SER A 35 -20.91 6.24 7.78
C SER A 35 -20.60 6.82 9.17
N GLU A 36 -19.54 6.34 9.83
CA GLU A 36 -19.09 6.84 11.14
C GLU A 36 -18.14 8.03 11.01
N LEU A 37 -17.68 8.33 9.79
CA LEU A 37 -16.67 9.37 9.51
C LEU A 37 -17.33 10.58 8.85
N LYS A 38 -16.88 11.76 9.23
CA LYS A 38 -17.31 13.02 8.64
C LYS A 38 -16.37 13.41 7.51
N TYR A 39 -16.89 13.57 6.31
CA TYR A 39 -16.11 13.95 5.12
C TYR A 39 -16.93 14.79 4.15
N SER A 40 -16.25 15.47 3.25
CA SER A 40 -16.81 16.12 2.08
C SER A 40 -16.43 15.33 0.83
N GLU A 41 -17.37 15.13 -0.07
CA GLU A 41 -17.05 14.61 -1.40
C GLU A 41 -16.44 15.73 -2.25
N ILE A 42 -15.39 15.39 -2.98
CA ILE A 42 -14.71 16.30 -3.88
C ILE A 42 -14.56 15.70 -5.27
N VAL A 43 -14.42 16.56 -6.24
CA VAL A 43 -14.06 16.20 -7.62
C VAL A 43 -13.00 17.20 -8.08
N PHE A 44 -11.96 16.71 -8.73
CA PHE A 44 -10.86 17.52 -9.22
C PHE A 44 -10.32 16.97 -10.55
N PRO A 45 -9.80 17.83 -11.44
CA PRO A 45 -9.26 17.37 -12.71
C PRO A 45 -7.85 16.78 -12.55
N ASN A 46 -7.58 15.69 -13.26
CA ASN A 46 -6.23 15.31 -13.61
C ASN A 46 -5.94 15.87 -15.03
N ASN A 47 -5.27 17.02 -15.07
CA ASN A 47 -4.95 17.70 -16.31
C ASN A 47 -3.85 17.01 -17.13
N TYR A 48 -3.09 16.08 -16.54
CA TYR A 48 -2.05 15.30 -17.25
C TYR A 48 -2.68 14.25 -18.16
N GLU A 49 -3.82 13.70 -17.73
CA GLU A 49 -4.52 12.61 -18.44
C GLU A 49 -5.90 13.05 -18.99
N ASN A 50 -6.31 14.31 -18.73
CA ASN A 50 -7.60 14.86 -19.10
C ASN A 50 -8.79 14.02 -18.63
N ILE A 51 -8.77 13.63 -17.36
CA ILE A 51 -9.84 12.87 -16.67
C ILE A 51 -10.27 13.59 -15.40
N GLN A 52 -11.49 13.30 -14.95
CA GLN A 52 -11.98 13.76 -13.64
C GLN A 52 -11.74 12.68 -12.58
N LEU A 53 -11.26 13.10 -11.43
CA LEU A 53 -11.05 12.24 -10.27
C LEU A 53 -11.98 12.65 -9.13
N GLY A 54 -12.59 11.66 -8.48
CA GLY A 54 -13.32 11.84 -7.25
C GLY A 54 -12.46 11.63 -6.03
N GLY A 55 -13.00 11.98 -4.87
CA GLY A 55 -12.32 11.72 -3.60
C GLY A 55 -13.15 12.11 -2.40
N MET A 56 -12.60 11.86 -1.23
CA MET A 56 -13.16 12.23 0.06
C MET A 56 -12.15 13.05 0.85
N LEU A 57 -12.55 14.22 1.32
CA LEU A 57 -11.75 15.09 2.16
C LEU A 57 -12.26 15.03 3.60
N PHE A 58 -11.41 14.56 4.50
CA PHE A 58 -11.66 14.41 5.92
C PHE A 58 -10.92 15.53 6.67
N LEU A 59 -11.67 16.46 7.25
CA LEU A 59 -11.10 17.57 8.02
C LEU A 59 -11.18 17.27 9.52
N PRO A 60 -10.17 17.65 10.32
CA PRO A 60 -10.24 17.55 11.77
C PRO A 60 -11.21 18.57 12.36
N GLU A 61 -11.83 18.27 13.50
CA GLU A 61 -12.92 19.10 14.06
C GLU A 61 -12.43 20.37 14.78
N ALA A 62 -11.18 20.45 15.23
CA ALA A 62 -10.78 21.45 16.23
C ALA A 62 -9.54 22.27 15.87
N LYS A 63 -9.16 22.40 14.60
CA LYS A 63 -7.97 23.15 14.21
C LYS A 63 -8.25 24.06 13.02
N ASP A 64 -7.84 25.32 13.13
CA ASP A 64 -7.89 26.26 12.00
C ASP A 64 -6.79 25.99 10.96
N THR A 65 -5.66 25.39 11.39
CA THR A 65 -4.53 25.01 10.53
C THR A 65 -4.04 23.61 10.90
N PHE A 66 -3.86 22.75 9.93
CA PHE A 66 -3.56 21.33 10.13
C PHE A 66 -2.62 20.78 9.05
N PRO A 67 -1.85 19.72 9.31
CA PRO A 67 -1.21 18.92 8.26
C PRO A 67 -2.26 18.23 7.41
N ILE A 68 -1.97 18.01 6.11
CA ILE A 68 -2.80 17.21 5.22
C ILE A 68 -2.00 16.02 4.72
N ALA A 69 -2.57 14.82 4.85
CA ALA A 69 -2.06 13.58 4.28
C ALA A 69 -2.88 13.18 3.06
N VAL A 70 -2.23 12.98 1.92
CA VAL A 70 -2.84 12.39 0.72
C VAL A 70 -2.58 10.89 0.73
N ILE A 71 -3.64 10.08 0.77
CA ILE A 71 -3.53 8.61 0.71
C ILE A 71 -3.31 8.17 -0.73
N ILE A 72 -2.30 7.34 -0.96
CA ILE A 72 -2.04 6.67 -2.23
C ILE A 72 -2.40 5.19 -2.10
N HIS A 73 -3.31 4.75 -2.94
CA HIS A 73 -3.87 3.40 -2.86
C HIS A 73 -2.88 2.28 -3.17
N GLY A 74 -3.13 1.12 -2.55
CA GLY A 74 -2.52 -0.16 -2.90
C GLY A 74 -2.96 -0.68 -4.28
N SER A 75 -2.50 -1.88 -4.63
CA SER A 75 -2.83 -2.55 -5.89
C SER A 75 -4.31 -2.94 -6.00
N GLY A 76 -4.75 -3.19 -7.24
CA GLY A 76 -6.10 -3.65 -7.54
C GLY A 76 -7.17 -2.56 -7.42
N ARG A 77 -8.43 -3.01 -7.47
CA ARG A 77 -9.59 -2.13 -7.35
C ARG A 77 -9.71 -1.59 -5.93
N SER A 78 -9.88 -0.30 -5.78
CA SER A 78 -10.14 0.34 -4.50
C SER A 78 -11.61 0.65 -4.29
N ARG A 79 -12.04 0.67 -3.02
CA ARG A 79 -13.39 1.04 -2.60
C ARG A 79 -13.32 2.00 -1.43
N ARG A 80 -14.26 2.96 -1.39
CA ARG A 80 -14.36 3.96 -0.31
C ARG A 80 -14.60 3.36 1.07
N ASN A 81 -15.26 2.19 1.15
CA ASN A 81 -15.52 1.47 2.40
C ASN A 81 -14.40 0.48 2.81
N ASN A 82 -13.21 0.59 2.23
CA ASN A 82 -12.09 -0.25 2.62
C ASN A 82 -11.59 0.13 4.03
N LYS A 83 -11.81 -0.76 4.99
CA LYS A 83 -11.52 -0.54 6.41
C LYS A 83 -10.04 -0.34 6.73
N TRP A 84 -9.13 -0.79 5.88
CA TRP A 84 -7.71 -0.53 6.03
C TRP A 84 -7.40 0.97 5.85
N TYR A 85 -7.91 1.57 4.77
CA TYR A 85 -7.79 3.03 4.56
C TYR A 85 -8.57 3.81 5.61
N LEU A 86 -9.82 3.42 5.90
CA LEU A 86 -10.67 4.12 6.85
C LEU A 86 -10.11 4.11 8.28
N SER A 87 -9.40 3.05 8.69
CA SER A 87 -8.73 3.01 10.00
C SER A 87 -7.63 4.06 10.10
N THR A 88 -6.79 4.18 9.06
CA THR A 88 -5.74 5.19 8.97
C THR A 88 -6.34 6.59 8.92
N VAL A 89 -7.33 6.81 8.05
CA VAL A 89 -8.06 8.09 7.92
C VAL A 89 -8.68 8.51 9.24
N SER A 90 -9.45 7.62 9.89
CA SER A 90 -10.12 7.90 11.16
C SER A 90 -9.14 8.28 12.27
N HIS A 91 -8.00 7.59 12.33
CA HIS A 91 -6.97 7.89 13.32
C HIS A 91 -6.36 9.28 13.08
N LEU A 92 -5.92 9.56 11.86
CA LEU A 92 -5.33 10.86 11.50
C LEU A 92 -6.30 12.02 11.72
N GLN A 93 -7.55 11.89 11.28
CA GLN A 93 -8.58 12.92 11.46
C GLN A 93 -8.81 13.27 12.93
N ARG A 94 -8.90 12.25 13.81
CA ARG A 94 -9.08 12.45 15.25
C ARG A 94 -7.87 13.10 15.91
N ASN A 95 -6.67 12.91 15.36
CA ASN A 95 -5.41 13.49 15.87
C ASN A 95 -5.06 14.85 15.21
N GLY A 96 -6.05 15.47 14.52
CA GLY A 96 -5.91 16.82 14.00
C GLY A 96 -5.11 16.90 12.70
N ILE A 97 -5.08 15.82 11.92
CA ILE A 97 -4.47 15.74 10.59
C ILE A 97 -5.60 15.55 9.57
N ALA A 98 -5.71 16.45 8.61
CA ALA A 98 -6.64 16.28 7.50
C ALA A 98 -6.17 15.16 6.58
N VAL A 99 -7.13 14.49 5.93
CA VAL A 99 -6.81 13.42 4.98
C VAL A 99 -7.59 13.64 3.69
N LEU A 100 -6.88 13.65 2.58
CA LEU A 100 -7.47 13.49 1.26
C LEU A 100 -7.30 12.03 0.82
N LEU A 101 -8.42 11.34 0.66
CA LEU A 101 -8.48 9.98 0.10
C LEU A 101 -9.09 10.06 -1.29
N PRO A 102 -8.28 10.17 -2.36
CA PRO A 102 -8.77 10.15 -3.74
C PRO A 102 -9.43 8.82 -4.07
N ASP A 103 -10.39 8.79 -4.94
CA ASP A 103 -10.82 7.54 -5.57
C ASP A 103 -9.76 7.12 -6.60
N LYS A 104 -9.31 5.89 -6.54
CA LYS A 104 -8.36 5.38 -7.54
C LYS A 104 -8.98 5.47 -8.94
N ARG A 105 -8.20 5.85 -9.97
CA ARG A 105 -8.70 5.92 -11.35
C ARG A 105 -9.47 4.66 -11.74
N GLY A 106 -10.61 4.82 -12.42
CA GLY A 106 -11.50 3.73 -12.80
C GLY A 106 -12.23 3.05 -11.64
N CYS A 107 -12.23 3.67 -10.46
CA CYS A 107 -12.97 3.21 -9.27
C CYS A 107 -13.88 4.33 -8.76
N GLU A 108 -14.99 3.95 -8.13
CA GLU A 108 -15.95 4.86 -7.47
C GLU A 108 -16.36 6.02 -8.39
N LYS A 109 -15.95 7.27 -8.11
CA LYS A 109 -16.28 8.46 -8.90
C LYS A 109 -15.15 8.95 -9.82
N SER A 110 -14.03 8.23 -9.87
CA SER A 110 -12.91 8.57 -10.73
C SER A 110 -13.03 7.94 -12.11
N GLU A 111 -12.78 8.75 -13.13
CA GLU A 111 -12.66 8.30 -14.52
C GLU A 111 -11.35 7.53 -14.76
N GLY A 112 -11.12 7.10 -16.00
CA GLY A 112 -9.91 6.39 -16.41
C GLY A 112 -9.95 4.90 -16.08
N ALA A 113 -8.78 4.26 -16.05
CA ALA A 113 -8.62 2.85 -15.72
C ALA A 113 -7.29 2.62 -15.00
N TRP A 114 -7.32 1.87 -13.89
CA TRP A 114 -6.10 1.47 -13.19
C TRP A 114 -5.42 0.24 -13.85
N ILE A 115 -6.19 -0.60 -14.57
CA ILE A 115 -5.66 -1.70 -15.37
C ILE A 115 -4.99 -1.09 -16.59
N GLY A 116 -3.75 -1.46 -16.84
CA GLY A 116 -2.96 -0.93 -17.94
C GLY A 116 -2.17 0.34 -17.63
N SER A 117 -2.37 0.96 -16.45
CA SER A 117 -1.58 2.11 -16.01
C SER A 117 -0.26 1.69 -15.37
N ASP A 118 0.80 2.41 -15.69
CA ASP A 118 2.08 2.36 -14.99
C ASP A 118 2.09 3.26 -13.74
N PHE A 119 3.21 3.30 -13.02
CA PHE A 119 3.30 4.09 -11.79
C PHE A 119 3.43 5.58 -12.04
N GLU A 120 4.01 5.99 -13.15
CA GLU A 120 4.09 7.39 -13.58
C GLU A 120 2.68 7.94 -13.84
N GLN A 121 1.84 7.19 -14.55
CA GLN A 121 0.45 7.56 -14.76
C GLN A 121 -0.35 7.61 -13.44
N LEU A 122 -0.15 6.64 -12.54
CA LEU A 122 -0.79 6.65 -11.22
C LEU A 122 -0.28 7.79 -10.33
N ALA A 123 0.97 8.22 -10.51
CA ALA A 123 1.53 9.37 -9.81
C ALA A 123 0.87 10.68 -10.24
N THR A 124 0.44 10.82 -11.51
CA THR A 124 -0.29 12.03 -11.96
C THR A 124 -1.61 12.22 -11.22
N ASP A 125 -2.30 11.14 -10.81
CA ASP A 125 -3.52 11.24 -10.00
C ASP A 125 -3.23 11.83 -8.62
N THR A 126 -2.14 11.38 -8.00
CA THR A 126 -1.72 11.88 -6.69
C THR A 126 -1.24 13.33 -6.77
N LYS A 127 -0.51 13.70 -7.84
CA LYS A 127 -0.13 15.09 -8.10
C LYS A 127 -1.36 15.98 -8.25
N SER A 128 -2.36 15.53 -9.00
CA SER A 128 -3.62 16.25 -9.17
C SER A 128 -4.38 16.43 -7.85
N ALA A 129 -4.30 15.45 -6.94
CA ALA A 129 -4.86 15.57 -5.59
C ALA A 129 -4.09 16.60 -4.74
N VAL A 130 -2.77 16.68 -4.89
CA VAL A 130 -1.93 17.71 -4.25
C VAL A 130 -2.25 19.09 -4.83
N ASP A 131 -2.33 19.20 -6.15
CA ASP A 131 -2.70 20.46 -6.84
C ASP A 131 -4.08 20.96 -6.40
N TYR A 132 -5.04 20.06 -6.19
CA TYR A 132 -6.35 20.41 -5.63
C TYR A 132 -6.21 21.06 -4.25
N ILE A 133 -5.42 20.46 -3.34
CA ILE A 133 -5.20 21.02 -1.99
C ILE A 133 -4.58 22.43 -2.08
N ILE A 134 -3.57 22.61 -2.92
CA ILE A 134 -2.86 23.89 -3.09
C ILE A 134 -3.79 24.97 -3.61
N ASN A 135 -4.67 24.64 -4.55
CA ASN A 135 -5.56 25.60 -5.22
C ASN A 135 -6.88 25.83 -4.46
N GLU A 136 -7.20 25.03 -3.43
CA GLU A 136 -8.43 25.20 -2.64
C GLU A 136 -8.24 26.25 -1.56
N SER A 137 -8.76 27.45 -1.83
CA SER A 137 -8.55 28.66 -1.00
C SER A 137 -9.12 28.57 0.42
N ASN A 138 -10.05 27.62 0.68
CA ASN A 138 -10.67 27.43 2.00
C ASN A 138 -9.92 26.45 2.89
N LEU A 139 -8.83 25.83 2.40
CA LEU A 139 -8.02 24.91 3.18
C LEU A 139 -6.82 25.66 3.80
N HIS A 140 -6.82 25.76 5.12
CA HIS A 140 -5.70 26.31 5.88
C HIS A 140 -4.81 25.18 6.38
N TYR A 141 -3.82 24.78 5.60
CA TYR A 141 -2.90 23.70 5.96
C TYR A 141 -1.50 24.21 6.33
N SER A 142 -0.80 23.49 7.19
CA SER A 142 0.59 23.78 7.56
C SER A 142 1.60 23.09 6.66
N LYS A 143 1.27 21.89 6.17
CA LYS A 143 2.12 21.05 5.31
C LYS A 143 1.30 20.00 4.61
N ILE A 144 1.78 19.53 3.46
CA ILE A 144 1.20 18.40 2.69
C ILE A 144 2.18 17.24 2.72
N GLY A 145 1.67 16.03 2.92
CA GLY A 145 2.47 14.81 2.80
C GLY A 145 1.72 13.67 2.15
N LEU A 146 2.46 12.61 1.86
CA LEU A 146 1.96 11.41 1.20
C LEU A 146 1.95 10.22 2.15
N VAL A 147 0.88 9.45 2.15
CA VAL A 147 0.80 8.15 2.83
C VAL A 147 0.53 7.09 1.78
N GLY A 148 1.60 6.48 1.30
CA GLY A 148 1.55 5.41 0.31
C GLY A 148 1.31 4.06 0.98
N MET A 149 0.21 3.40 0.64
CA MET A 149 -0.17 2.11 1.21
C MET A 149 0.09 1.00 0.19
N SER A 150 0.92 0.00 0.51
CA SER A 150 1.32 -1.08 -0.39
C SER A 150 1.89 -0.53 -1.72
N GLN A 151 1.25 -0.77 -2.87
CA GLN A 151 1.62 -0.20 -4.17
C GLN A 151 1.83 1.32 -4.12
N GLY A 152 1.08 2.04 -3.26
CA GLY A 152 1.24 3.47 -3.05
C GLY A 152 2.63 3.88 -2.57
N GLY A 153 3.37 2.96 -1.91
CA GLY A 153 4.75 3.17 -1.51
C GLY A 153 5.75 3.23 -2.67
N TRP A 154 5.43 2.66 -3.84
CA TRP A 154 6.22 2.86 -5.06
C TRP A 154 5.88 4.16 -5.77
N ILE A 155 4.62 4.60 -5.66
CA ILE A 155 4.13 5.82 -6.33
C ILE A 155 4.56 7.08 -5.57
N ALA A 156 4.57 7.05 -4.24
CA ALA A 156 4.89 8.20 -3.41
C ALA A 156 6.24 8.88 -3.74
N PRO A 157 7.36 8.15 -3.91
CA PRO A 157 8.62 8.79 -4.26
C PRO A 157 8.64 9.40 -5.66
N ILE A 158 7.87 8.87 -6.62
CA ILE A 158 7.72 9.47 -7.95
C ILE A 158 7.09 10.86 -7.79
N VAL A 159 5.96 10.95 -7.10
CA VAL A 159 5.27 12.23 -6.83
C VAL A 159 6.19 13.23 -6.16
N ALA A 160 6.91 12.80 -5.11
CA ALA A 160 7.77 13.70 -4.33
C ALA A 160 9.05 14.14 -5.08
N THR A 161 9.50 13.42 -6.11
CA THR A 161 10.58 13.90 -6.98
C THR A 161 10.12 14.96 -7.98
N GLU A 162 8.81 15.07 -8.22
CA GLU A 162 8.21 15.98 -9.19
C GLU A 162 7.46 17.15 -8.54
N SER A 163 7.32 17.19 -7.20
CA SER A 163 6.63 18.26 -6.47
C SER A 163 7.43 18.67 -5.24
N SER A 164 7.75 19.97 -5.16
CA SER A 164 8.41 20.59 -3.99
C SER A 164 7.44 20.85 -2.83
N ASP A 165 6.14 20.69 -3.04
CA ASP A 165 5.10 20.98 -2.04
C ASP A 165 4.93 19.85 -1.02
N ILE A 166 5.57 18.69 -1.25
CA ILE A 166 5.52 17.54 -0.36
C ILE A 166 6.54 17.71 0.76
N SER A 167 6.06 17.68 2.00
CA SER A 167 6.85 17.90 3.21
C SER A 167 7.26 16.60 3.92
N PHE A 168 6.54 15.51 3.71
CA PHE A 168 6.84 14.18 4.29
C PHE A 168 6.24 13.04 3.47
N ILE A 169 6.82 11.85 3.64
CA ILE A 169 6.27 10.61 3.06
C ILE A 169 6.20 9.54 4.14
N VAL A 170 5.07 8.82 4.18
CA VAL A 170 4.93 7.56 4.90
C VAL A 170 4.71 6.43 3.89
N SER A 171 5.53 5.40 3.95
CA SER A 171 5.38 4.17 3.15
C SER A 171 4.92 3.04 4.06
N MET A 172 3.62 2.78 4.09
CA MET A 172 2.99 1.71 4.85
C MET A 172 2.97 0.44 4.03
N SER A 173 3.80 -0.54 4.39
CA SER A 173 3.96 -1.80 3.65
C SER A 173 4.25 -1.61 2.15
N GLY A 174 4.95 -0.52 1.82
CA GLY A 174 5.43 -0.27 0.45
C GLY A 174 6.82 -0.87 0.25
N ALA A 175 7.00 -1.64 -0.80
CA ALA A 175 8.28 -2.30 -1.04
C ALA A 175 9.37 -1.33 -1.52
N SER A 176 10.60 -1.59 -1.13
CA SER A 176 11.82 -0.97 -1.68
C SER A 176 12.58 -1.89 -2.61
N VAL A 177 12.14 -3.14 -2.76
CA VAL A 177 12.58 -4.08 -3.81
C VAL A 177 11.82 -3.79 -5.11
N THR A 178 12.26 -4.37 -6.22
CA THR A 178 11.55 -4.25 -7.49
C THR A 178 10.18 -4.94 -7.45
N THR A 179 9.29 -4.53 -8.35
CA THR A 179 7.98 -5.19 -8.49
C THR A 179 8.10 -6.68 -8.77
N ASP A 180 9.12 -7.07 -9.55
CA ASP A 180 9.37 -8.47 -9.89
C ASP A 180 9.88 -9.28 -8.70
N GLU A 181 10.78 -8.73 -7.89
CA GLU A 181 11.25 -9.38 -6.65
C GLU A 181 10.11 -9.56 -5.65
N GLN A 182 9.22 -8.56 -5.55
CA GLN A 182 8.04 -8.69 -4.72
C GLN A 182 7.10 -9.77 -5.24
N LEU A 183 6.81 -9.79 -6.54
CA LEU A 183 5.91 -10.78 -7.15
C LEU A 183 6.44 -12.21 -6.96
N ASP A 184 7.75 -12.43 -7.13
CA ASP A 184 8.40 -13.72 -6.90
C ASP A 184 8.21 -14.19 -5.45
N PHE A 185 8.35 -13.29 -4.48
CA PHE A 185 8.13 -13.58 -3.07
C PHE A 185 6.66 -13.87 -2.75
N GLU A 186 5.77 -12.94 -3.11
CA GLU A 186 4.33 -13.03 -2.84
C GLU A 186 3.71 -14.29 -3.42
N MET A 187 4.13 -14.70 -4.62
CA MET A 187 3.57 -15.87 -5.30
C MET A 187 3.81 -17.15 -4.53
N VAL A 188 4.94 -17.30 -3.84
CA VAL A 188 5.21 -18.47 -2.99
C VAL A 188 4.16 -18.55 -1.87
N TYR A 189 3.88 -17.43 -1.21
CA TYR A 189 2.89 -17.37 -0.12
C TYR A 189 1.45 -17.49 -0.61
N ASN A 190 1.15 -17.02 -1.81
CA ASN A 190 -0.18 -17.20 -2.43
C ASN A 190 -0.47 -18.66 -2.81
N ILE A 191 0.56 -19.44 -3.12
CA ILE A 191 0.43 -20.87 -3.47
C ILE A 191 0.53 -21.75 -2.22
N GLU A 192 1.30 -21.39 -1.22
CA GLU A 192 1.55 -22.18 0.00
C GLU A 192 0.26 -22.64 0.71
N PRO A 193 -0.85 -21.88 0.80
CA PRO A 193 -2.09 -22.38 1.40
C PRO A 193 -2.68 -23.61 0.73
N TYR A 194 -2.29 -23.91 -0.50
CA TYR A 194 -2.82 -25.03 -1.28
C TYR A 194 -1.87 -26.22 -1.35
N THR A 195 -0.61 -26.05 -0.91
CA THR A 195 0.41 -27.11 -1.03
C THR A 195 1.49 -26.97 0.05
N TYR A 196 2.56 -27.79 -0.04
CA TYR A 196 3.75 -27.62 0.80
C TYR A 196 4.60 -26.44 0.30
N LYS A 197 5.26 -25.72 1.22
CA LYS A 197 6.08 -24.53 0.89
C LYS A 197 7.17 -24.82 -0.16
N PHE A 198 7.80 -26.02 -0.11
CA PHE A 198 8.80 -26.39 -1.12
C PHE A 198 8.20 -26.57 -2.52
N LEU A 199 6.97 -27.10 -2.62
CA LEU A 199 6.25 -27.22 -3.90
C LEU A 199 5.77 -25.84 -4.38
N ALA A 200 5.31 -24.98 -3.46
CA ALA A 200 4.96 -23.60 -3.79
C ALA A 200 6.15 -22.88 -4.44
N ARG A 201 7.37 -23.04 -3.89
CA ARG A 201 8.60 -22.48 -4.49
C ARG A 201 8.91 -23.02 -5.89
N LEU A 202 8.58 -24.27 -6.18
CA LEU A 202 8.78 -24.86 -7.51
C LEU A 202 7.72 -24.38 -8.53
N ILE A 203 6.50 -24.11 -8.07
CA ILE A 203 5.35 -23.73 -8.92
C ILE A 203 5.34 -22.20 -9.16
N ALA A 204 5.73 -21.40 -8.17
CA ALA A 204 5.66 -19.95 -8.20
C ALA A 204 6.25 -19.33 -9.49
N PRO A 205 7.44 -19.74 -10.00
CA PRO A 205 8.00 -19.15 -11.22
C PRO A 205 7.10 -19.30 -12.46
N ILE A 206 6.30 -20.38 -12.53
CA ILE A 206 5.37 -20.59 -13.64
C ILE A 206 4.24 -19.56 -13.56
N SER A 207 3.68 -19.37 -12.36
CA SER A 207 2.61 -18.40 -12.12
C SER A 207 3.08 -16.96 -12.32
N VAL A 208 4.28 -16.64 -11.83
CA VAL A 208 4.93 -15.34 -12.04
C VAL A 208 5.07 -15.02 -13.53
N ARG A 209 5.57 -15.96 -14.33
CA ARG A 209 5.68 -15.77 -15.79
C ARG A 209 4.33 -15.46 -16.44
N GLN A 210 3.24 -16.09 -15.98
CA GLN A 210 1.90 -15.82 -16.49
C GLN A 210 1.40 -14.44 -16.08
N ILE A 211 1.65 -14.03 -14.82
CA ILE A 211 1.21 -12.75 -14.28
C ILE A 211 1.94 -11.59 -14.97
N ARG A 212 3.24 -11.70 -15.23
CA ARG A 212 4.03 -10.67 -15.92
C ARG A 212 3.47 -10.25 -17.28
N ASN A 213 2.70 -11.11 -17.93
CA ASN A 213 2.07 -10.85 -19.22
C ASN A 213 0.62 -10.34 -19.10
N LYS A 214 0.12 -10.07 -17.89
CA LYS A 214 -1.23 -9.55 -17.70
C LYS A 214 -1.24 -8.03 -17.75
N ASP A 215 -2.31 -7.47 -18.32
CA ASP A 215 -2.47 -6.02 -18.50
C ASP A 215 -2.40 -5.23 -17.19
N TYR A 216 -2.77 -5.83 -16.06
CA TYR A 216 -2.67 -5.19 -14.75
C TYR A 216 -1.27 -5.23 -14.13
N TYR A 217 -0.32 -6.00 -14.71
CA TYR A 217 1.04 -6.12 -14.20
C TYR A 217 2.11 -5.68 -15.20
N SER A 218 1.93 -5.99 -16.49
CA SER A 218 2.95 -5.70 -17.52
C SER A 218 3.42 -4.24 -17.55
N PRO A 219 2.57 -3.22 -17.30
CA PRO A 219 3.03 -1.82 -17.28
C PRO A 219 3.98 -1.49 -16.13
N ILE A 220 3.92 -2.23 -15.04
CA ILE A 220 4.73 -2.00 -13.83
C ILE A 220 5.85 -3.04 -13.64
N ALA A 221 5.98 -3.98 -14.58
CA ALA A 221 6.98 -5.05 -14.48
C ALA A 221 8.41 -4.48 -14.48
N GLY A 222 9.23 -4.97 -13.54
CA GLY A 222 10.63 -4.56 -13.41
C GLY A 222 10.84 -3.16 -12.83
N PHE A 223 9.80 -2.45 -12.39
CA PHE A 223 9.94 -1.14 -11.77
C PHE A 223 10.84 -1.22 -10.52
N ASP A 224 11.80 -0.31 -10.41
CA ASP A 224 12.70 -0.15 -9.27
C ASP A 224 12.46 1.22 -8.59
N PRO A 225 12.02 1.26 -7.32
CA PRO A 225 11.78 2.53 -6.62
C PRO A 225 13.07 3.23 -6.14
N ILE A 226 14.19 2.53 -6.06
CA ILE A 226 15.43 3.07 -5.47
C ILE A 226 15.95 4.33 -6.17
N PRO A 227 15.92 4.46 -7.51
CA PRO A 227 16.33 5.69 -8.18
C PRO A 227 15.54 6.92 -7.74
N TYR A 228 14.26 6.77 -7.43
CA TYR A 228 13.41 7.84 -6.89
C TYR A 228 13.73 8.12 -5.43
N TRP A 229 13.79 7.08 -4.57
CA TRP A 229 14.11 7.25 -3.15
C TRP A 229 15.45 7.95 -2.90
N LYS A 230 16.45 7.73 -3.76
CA LYS A 230 17.74 8.42 -3.70
C LYS A 230 17.67 9.93 -3.91
N GLN A 231 16.63 10.43 -4.52
CA GLN A 231 16.42 11.85 -4.79
C GLN A 231 15.66 12.54 -3.64
N ILE A 232 14.99 11.78 -2.78
CA ILE A 232 14.18 12.33 -1.67
C ILE A 232 15.09 12.90 -0.58
N ARG A 233 14.76 14.13 -0.13
CA ARG A 233 15.47 14.85 0.94
C ARG A 233 14.58 15.24 2.10
N ILE A 234 13.26 15.07 1.93
CA ILE A 234 12.27 15.30 2.98
C ILE A 234 12.20 14.07 3.93
N PRO A 235 11.67 14.24 5.14
CA PRO A 235 11.46 13.14 6.07
C PRO A 235 10.62 12.01 5.47
N VAL A 236 11.08 10.76 5.69
CA VAL A 236 10.39 9.54 5.24
C VAL A 236 10.25 8.55 6.39
N PHE A 237 9.08 7.94 6.51
CA PHE A 237 8.81 6.85 7.42
C PHE A 237 8.40 5.58 6.66
N PHE A 238 9.25 4.55 6.70
CA PHE A 238 8.92 3.20 6.25
C PHE A 238 8.38 2.37 7.42
N ALA A 239 7.15 1.89 7.30
CA ALA A 239 6.49 1.03 8.26
C ALA A 239 6.20 -0.34 7.63
N PHE A 240 6.68 -1.42 8.25
CA PHE A 240 6.53 -2.78 7.76
C PHE A 240 5.88 -3.68 8.81
N GLY A 241 5.08 -4.65 8.37
CA GLY A 241 4.66 -5.75 9.21
C GLY A 241 5.69 -6.90 9.18
N GLY A 242 6.14 -7.38 10.33
CA GLY A 242 7.19 -8.42 10.41
C GLY A 242 6.75 -9.79 9.85
N ASN A 243 5.44 -10.04 9.82
CA ASN A 243 4.84 -11.25 9.24
C ASN A 243 4.19 -11.00 7.87
N ASP A 244 4.68 -9.99 7.13
CA ASP A 244 4.18 -9.68 5.80
C ASP A 244 4.48 -10.82 4.83
N THR A 245 3.44 -11.31 4.15
CA THR A 245 3.53 -12.38 3.14
C THR A 245 3.42 -11.87 1.71
N ASN A 246 3.21 -10.55 1.55
CA ASN A 246 3.12 -9.91 0.25
C ASN A 246 4.44 -9.29 -0.17
N LEU A 247 5.31 -8.91 0.79
CA LEU A 247 6.61 -8.34 0.48
C LEU A 247 7.72 -8.91 1.37
N PRO A 248 8.96 -9.04 0.84
CA PRO A 248 10.12 -9.52 1.58
C PRO A 248 10.70 -8.39 2.45
N VAL A 249 10.16 -8.23 3.67
CA VAL A 249 10.50 -7.10 4.57
C VAL A 249 12.01 -7.01 4.83
N ASP A 250 12.66 -8.13 5.14
CA ASP A 250 14.11 -8.16 5.40
C ASP A 250 14.93 -7.68 4.19
N ASP A 251 14.55 -8.09 2.98
CA ASP A 251 15.20 -7.65 1.74
C ASP A 251 14.90 -6.17 1.46
N CYS A 252 13.70 -5.70 1.76
CA CYS A 252 13.36 -4.28 1.69
C CYS A 252 14.26 -3.44 2.60
N VAL A 253 14.36 -3.78 3.88
CA VAL A 253 15.20 -3.06 4.84
C VAL A 253 16.68 -3.13 4.45
N LYS A 254 17.16 -4.31 4.03
CA LYS A 254 18.53 -4.50 3.55
C LYS A 254 18.84 -3.64 2.33
N ARG A 255 17.91 -3.54 1.38
CA ARG A 255 18.07 -2.74 0.17
C ARG A 255 18.12 -1.24 0.47
N LEU A 256 17.26 -0.73 1.36
CA LEU A 256 17.34 0.67 1.82
C LEU A 256 18.73 0.99 2.42
N LYS A 257 19.24 0.13 3.30
CA LYS A 257 20.57 0.27 3.89
C LYS A 257 21.70 0.20 2.84
N ALA A 258 21.62 -0.74 1.90
CA ALA A 258 22.61 -0.90 0.83
C ALA A 258 22.72 0.34 -0.07
N HIS A 259 21.69 1.17 -0.11
CA HIS A 259 21.64 2.41 -0.88
C HIS A 259 21.81 3.69 -0.05
N ASN A 260 22.25 3.57 1.21
CA ASN A 260 22.46 4.67 2.18
C ASN A 260 21.18 5.48 2.43
N LEU A 261 20.06 4.77 2.57
CA LEU A 261 18.73 5.33 2.88
C LEU A 261 18.29 5.03 4.32
N GLU A 262 19.22 4.62 5.19
CA GLU A 262 18.99 4.37 6.61
C GLU A 262 18.71 5.63 7.43
N HIS A 263 18.90 6.82 6.85
CA HIS A 263 18.48 8.09 7.46
C HIS A 263 16.96 8.28 7.44
N PHE A 264 16.23 7.49 6.66
CA PHE A 264 14.78 7.41 6.78
C PHE A 264 14.40 6.68 8.06
N LYS A 265 13.30 7.09 8.70
CA LYS A 265 12.74 6.32 9.83
C LYS A 265 12.24 4.98 9.27
N ILE A 266 12.80 3.87 9.75
CA ILE A 266 12.39 2.51 9.34
C ILE A 266 11.97 1.74 10.58
N LYS A 267 10.72 1.26 10.61
CA LYS A 267 10.20 0.46 11.73
C LYS A 267 9.45 -0.77 11.24
N THR A 268 9.72 -1.90 11.87
CA THR A 268 9.02 -3.17 11.65
C THR A 268 8.19 -3.51 12.87
N TYR A 269 6.91 -3.80 12.67
CA TYR A 269 5.96 -4.23 13.71
C TYR A 269 5.90 -5.76 13.70
N PRO A 270 6.51 -6.45 14.69
CA PRO A 270 6.86 -7.88 14.58
C PRO A 270 5.69 -8.81 14.28
N ASN A 271 4.52 -8.51 14.83
CA ASN A 271 3.33 -9.34 14.68
C ASN A 271 2.40 -8.90 13.54
N GLY A 272 2.69 -7.78 12.87
CA GLY A 272 1.89 -7.27 11.78
C GLY A 272 2.08 -8.06 10.48
N GLY A 273 1.00 -8.29 9.74
CA GLY A 273 1.03 -8.73 8.35
C GLY A 273 1.10 -7.55 7.38
N HIS A 274 0.72 -7.74 6.12
CA HIS A 274 0.82 -6.72 5.06
C HIS A 274 0.12 -5.40 5.39
N GLY A 275 -1.02 -5.43 6.05
CA GLY A 275 -1.71 -4.20 6.48
C GLY A 275 -1.23 -3.66 7.83
N ILE A 276 -0.13 -4.18 8.39
CA ILE A 276 0.30 -3.93 9.78
C ILE A 276 -0.88 -4.19 10.73
N LEU A 277 -1.63 -5.26 10.48
CA LEU A 277 -2.79 -5.63 11.27
C LEU A 277 -2.37 -6.41 12.51
N ASP A 278 -3.01 -6.12 13.62
CA ASP A 278 -2.96 -6.96 14.80
C ASP A 278 -3.57 -8.34 14.50
N PRO A 279 -2.87 -9.44 14.77
CA PRO A 279 -3.29 -10.78 14.34
C PRO A 279 -4.52 -11.31 15.10
N GLU A 280 -4.87 -10.76 16.26
CA GLU A 280 -6.02 -11.19 17.05
C GLU A 280 -7.28 -10.39 16.71
N THR A 281 -7.14 -9.09 16.60
CA THR A 281 -8.27 -8.17 16.42
C THR A 281 -8.53 -7.81 14.95
N TYR A 282 -7.56 -8.05 14.06
CA TYR A 282 -7.57 -7.64 12.63
C TYR A 282 -7.73 -6.13 12.44
N LYS A 283 -7.44 -5.33 13.47
CA LYS A 283 -7.35 -3.87 13.37
C LYS A 283 -5.94 -3.46 12.97
N VAL A 284 -5.82 -2.29 12.36
CA VAL A 284 -4.50 -1.67 12.14
C VAL A 284 -3.84 -1.48 13.51
N ASN A 285 -2.57 -1.88 13.61
CA ASN A 285 -1.81 -1.87 14.85
C ASN A 285 -1.78 -0.46 15.47
N GLN A 286 -2.14 -0.35 16.75
CA GLN A 286 -2.25 0.95 17.42
C GLN A 286 -0.89 1.63 17.62
N GLU A 287 0.17 0.85 17.85
CA GLU A 287 1.53 1.39 17.95
C GLU A 287 1.95 2.05 16.62
N PHE A 288 1.64 1.40 15.48
CA PHE A 288 1.88 2.00 14.16
C PHE A 288 1.08 3.29 13.96
N LEU A 289 -0.19 3.29 14.33
CA LEU A 289 -1.04 4.48 14.19
C LEU A 289 -0.52 5.66 15.02
N ASN A 290 -0.04 5.39 16.24
CA ASN A 290 0.58 6.42 17.10
C ASN A 290 1.92 6.92 16.49
N ASP A 291 2.77 6.01 16.01
CA ASP A 291 4.03 6.39 15.34
C ASP A 291 3.79 7.19 14.06
N LEU A 292 2.66 6.97 13.39
CA LEU A 292 2.26 7.67 12.17
C LEU A 292 1.90 9.14 12.45
N ASP A 293 1.01 9.38 13.43
CA ASP A 293 0.63 10.76 13.76
C ASP A 293 1.74 11.52 14.48
N ASP A 294 2.54 10.88 15.34
CA ASP A 294 3.75 11.46 15.91
C ASP A 294 4.73 11.89 14.82
N PHE A 295 5.04 11.01 13.85
CA PHE A 295 5.92 11.33 12.73
C PHE A 295 5.42 12.53 11.92
N ILE A 296 4.12 12.55 11.61
CA ILE A 296 3.54 13.66 10.85
C ILE A 296 3.61 14.97 11.65
N ASN A 297 3.29 14.95 12.95
CA ASN A 297 3.28 16.15 13.78
C ASN A 297 4.70 16.67 14.07
N GLU A 298 5.67 15.79 14.32
CA GLU A 298 7.05 16.13 14.65
C GLU A 298 7.88 16.60 13.45
N THR A 299 7.46 16.28 12.22
CA THR A 299 8.15 16.73 11.01
C THR A 299 8.08 18.25 10.92
N ASN A 300 9.18 18.92 11.26
CA ASN A 300 9.37 20.36 11.10
C ASN A 300 9.81 20.65 9.67
N ILE A 301 9.22 21.69 9.07
CA ILE A 301 9.58 22.23 7.75
C ILE A 301 10.78 23.16 7.91
#